data_2f9b07736ac75827c6ebe5082a424264
#
_entry.id   2f9b07736ac75827c6ebe5082a424264
#
_cell.length_a   1.000
_cell.length_b   1.000
_cell.length_c   1.000
_cell.angle_alpha   90.00
_cell.angle_beta   90.00
_cell.angle_gamma   90.00
#
_symmetry.space_group_name_H-M   'P 1'
#
loop_
_entity.id
_entity.type
_entity.pdbx_description
1 polymer ?
#
loop_
_entity_poly.entity_id
_entity_poly.type
_entity_poly.pdbx_seq_one_letter_code
_entity_poly.pdbx_strand_id
1 'polypeptide(L)'
;QGYSSAASDVYKRQGNYYYLTAEQEKKKLETDYKKLSSPTKMQYARYRDGLSKLFTTRYEKARNSLQKVILRFPSTEAQKTLDKILRIEKEVNR
;
A
#
# COMPACT_ATOMS: atom_id res chain seq x y z
N GLN A 1 14.23 -25.76 5.21
CA GLN A 1 13.98 -26.03 3.84
C GLN A 1 12.58 -25.68 3.41
N GLY A 2 11.70 -26.70 3.23
CA GLY A 2 10.35 -26.44 2.78
C GLY A 2 9.55 -25.53 3.69
N TYR A 3 9.73 -25.65 4.98
CA TYR A 3 8.98 -24.81 5.92
C TYR A 3 9.36 -23.33 5.80
N SER A 4 10.60 -23.03 5.46
CA SER A 4 11.02 -21.64 5.27
C SER A 4 10.31 -21.02 4.06
N SER A 5 10.16 -21.80 2.98
CA SER A 5 9.43 -21.35 1.80
C SER A 5 7.96 -21.11 2.14
N ALA A 6 7.36 -22.00 2.94
CA ALA A 6 5.97 -21.84 3.34
C ALA A 6 5.75 -20.56 4.13
N ALA A 7 6.66 -20.23 5.06
CA ALA A 7 6.58 -19.00 5.84
C ALA A 7 6.69 -17.78 4.93
N SER A 8 7.62 -17.80 3.98
CA SER A 8 7.79 -16.71 3.02
C SER A 8 6.53 -16.54 2.17
N ASP A 9 5.91 -17.62 1.74
CA ASP A 9 4.68 -17.56 0.96
C ASP A 9 3.53 -16.94 1.73
N VAL A 10 3.42 -17.22 3.04
CA VAL A 10 2.41 -16.59 3.89
C VAL A 10 2.59 -15.09 3.92
N TYR A 11 3.82 -14.62 4.15
CA TYR A 11 4.10 -13.19 4.19
C TYR A 11 3.88 -12.53 2.82
N LYS A 12 4.21 -13.23 1.73
CA LYS A 12 3.95 -12.71 0.38
C LYS A 12 2.45 -12.54 0.14
N ARG A 13 1.64 -13.54 0.49
CA ARG A 13 0.19 -13.47 0.33
C ARG A 13 -0.38 -12.34 1.17
N GLN A 14 0.07 -12.22 2.41
CA GLN A 14 -0.39 -11.19 3.32
C GLN A 14 -0.05 -9.81 2.79
N GLY A 15 1.20 -9.62 2.37
CA GLY A 15 1.65 -8.35 1.80
C GLY A 15 0.88 -7.99 0.54
N ASN A 16 0.69 -8.95 -0.35
CA ASN A 16 -0.05 -8.72 -1.58
C ASN A 16 -1.52 -8.41 -1.30
N TYR A 17 -2.11 -9.10 -0.33
CA TYR A 17 -3.51 -8.84 0.06
C TYR A 17 -3.68 -7.40 0.55
N TYR A 18 -2.83 -6.96 1.47
CA TYR A 18 -2.89 -5.59 1.96
C TYR A 18 -2.64 -4.58 0.85
N TYR A 19 -1.68 -4.86 -0.02
CA TYR A 19 -1.37 -3.96 -1.12
C TYR A 19 -2.55 -3.83 -2.09
N LEU A 20 -3.13 -4.95 -2.52
CA LEU A 20 -4.24 -4.93 -3.47
C LEU A 20 -5.48 -4.27 -2.90
N THR A 21 -5.80 -4.54 -1.63
CA THR A 21 -6.96 -3.90 -1.00
C THR A 21 -6.69 -2.41 -0.81
N ALA A 22 -5.45 -2.03 -0.51
CA ALA A 22 -5.08 -0.62 -0.41
C ALA A 22 -5.24 0.09 -1.76
N GLU A 23 -4.81 -0.55 -2.84
CA GLU A 23 -4.93 0.02 -4.19
C GLU A 23 -6.40 0.22 -4.57
N GLN A 24 -7.26 -0.72 -4.22
CA GLN A 24 -8.69 -0.60 -4.48
C GLN A 24 -9.28 0.60 -3.74
N GLU A 25 -8.94 0.75 -2.46
CA GLU A 25 -9.44 1.87 -1.67
C GLU A 25 -8.87 3.21 -2.13
N LYS A 26 -7.59 3.22 -2.49
CA LYS A 26 -6.95 4.43 -3.03
C LYS A 26 -7.64 4.87 -4.30
N LYS A 27 -7.90 3.93 -5.19
CA LYS A 27 -8.60 4.22 -6.45
C LYS A 27 -9.98 4.79 -6.21
N LYS A 28 -10.70 4.25 -5.22
CA LYS A 28 -12.03 4.75 -4.87
C LYS A 28 -11.95 6.18 -4.34
N LEU A 29 -11.00 6.47 -3.48
CA LEU A 29 -10.79 7.83 -2.97
C LEU A 29 -10.50 8.80 -4.10
N GLU A 30 -9.61 8.42 -5.01
CA GLU A 30 -9.25 9.26 -6.13
C GLU A 30 -10.43 9.49 -7.06
N THR A 31 -11.19 8.44 -7.35
CA THR A 31 -12.35 8.53 -8.22
C THR A 31 -13.40 9.45 -7.63
N ASP A 32 -13.71 9.29 -6.34
CA ASP A 32 -14.69 10.11 -5.65
C ASP A 32 -14.26 11.58 -5.63
N TYR A 33 -12.99 11.83 -5.40
CA TYR A 33 -12.47 13.19 -5.39
C TYR A 33 -12.54 13.82 -6.78
N LYS A 34 -12.23 13.05 -7.83
CA LYS A 34 -12.26 13.55 -9.21
C LYS A 34 -13.67 13.89 -9.69
N LYS A 35 -14.69 13.33 -9.07
CA LYS A 35 -16.08 13.66 -9.41
C LYS A 35 -16.47 15.06 -8.96
N LEU A 36 -15.72 15.64 -8.05
CA LEU A 36 -16.00 17.00 -7.58
C LEU A 36 -15.56 18.00 -8.64
N SER A 37 -16.48 18.88 -9.04
CA SER A 37 -16.17 19.88 -10.08
C SER A 37 -15.31 21.01 -9.54
N SER A 38 -15.54 21.41 -8.29
CA SER A 38 -14.79 22.48 -7.63
C SER A 38 -14.57 22.12 -6.17
N PRO A 39 -13.60 21.24 -5.88
CA PRO A 39 -13.39 20.81 -4.51
C PRO A 39 -13.00 21.98 -3.59
N THR A 40 -13.61 22.01 -2.42
CA THR A 40 -13.27 22.99 -1.40
C THR A 40 -11.99 22.57 -0.69
N LYS A 41 -11.42 23.52 0.09
CA LYS A 41 -10.25 23.21 0.90
C LYS A 41 -10.54 22.08 1.89
N MET A 42 -11.74 22.06 2.45
CA MET A 42 -12.15 21.01 3.39
C MET A 42 -12.25 19.66 2.69
N GLN A 43 -12.79 19.63 1.47
CA GLN A 43 -12.88 18.37 0.71
C GLN A 43 -11.49 17.86 0.34
N TYR A 44 -10.60 18.76 -0.04
CA TYR A 44 -9.21 18.38 -0.32
C TYR A 44 -8.52 17.84 0.94
N ALA A 45 -8.73 18.51 2.08
CA ALA A 45 -8.13 18.06 3.33
C ALA A 45 -8.64 16.68 3.73
N ARG A 46 -9.94 16.40 3.53
CA ARG A 46 -10.50 15.09 3.80
C ARG A 46 -9.92 14.02 2.90
N TYR A 47 -9.72 14.35 1.63
CA TYR A 47 -9.10 13.44 0.67
C TYR A 47 -7.67 13.10 1.11
N ARG A 48 -6.88 14.11 1.46
CA ARG A 48 -5.51 13.92 1.93
C ARG A 48 -5.46 13.12 3.23
N ASP A 49 -6.38 13.39 4.14
CA ASP A 49 -6.47 12.65 5.40
C ASP A 49 -6.83 11.19 5.15
N GLY A 50 -7.75 10.93 4.22
CA GLY A 50 -8.10 9.58 3.82
C GLY A 50 -6.93 8.81 3.25
N LEU A 51 -6.12 9.44 2.40
CA LEU A 51 -4.91 8.82 1.86
C LEU A 51 -3.90 8.49 2.96
N SER A 52 -3.73 9.41 3.92
CA SER A 52 -2.81 9.20 5.03
C SER A 52 -3.24 8.03 5.91
N LYS A 53 -4.52 7.95 6.23
CA LYS A 53 -5.07 6.84 7.00
C LYS A 53 -4.95 5.51 6.26
N LEU A 54 -5.23 5.54 4.97
CA LEU A 54 -5.11 4.35 4.14
C LEU A 54 -3.67 3.85 4.14
N PHE A 55 -2.71 4.76 4.03
CA PHE A 55 -1.31 4.36 4.06
C PHE A 55 -0.96 3.67 5.36
N THR A 56 -1.28 4.27 6.50
CA THR A 56 -0.92 3.70 7.80
C THR A 56 -1.65 2.41 8.12
N THR A 57 -2.87 2.23 7.62
CA THR A 57 -3.65 1.03 7.94
C THR A 57 -3.41 -0.13 6.98
N ARG A 58 -3.06 0.13 5.73
CA ARG A 58 -2.91 -0.94 4.73
C ARG A 58 -1.56 -0.98 4.05
N TYR A 59 -1.12 0.12 3.47
CA TYR A 59 0.16 0.13 2.75
C TYR A 59 1.33 -0.17 3.67
N GLU A 60 1.30 0.37 4.86
CA GLU A 60 2.37 0.13 5.83
C GLU A 60 2.42 -1.34 6.26
N LYS A 61 1.26 -1.97 6.41
CA LYS A 61 1.20 -3.40 6.72
C LYS A 61 1.72 -4.24 5.56
N ALA A 62 1.39 -3.86 4.34
CA ALA A 62 1.92 -4.53 3.15
C ALA A 62 3.44 -4.42 3.12
N ARG A 63 3.95 -3.22 3.35
CA ARG A 63 5.40 -2.97 3.39
C ARG A 63 6.07 -3.87 4.42
N ASN A 64 5.54 -3.91 5.62
CA ASN A 64 6.14 -4.70 6.70
C ASN A 64 6.19 -6.19 6.37
N SER A 65 5.10 -6.72 5.80
CA SER A 65 5.06 -8.13 5.40
C SER A 65 6.05 -8.44 4.28
N LEU A 66 6.11 -7.57 3.27
CA LEU A 66 6.99 -7.79 2.11
C LEU A 66 8.46 -7.61 2.48
N GLN A 67 8.77 -6.72 3.41
CA GLN A 67 10.14 -6.57 3.92
C GLN A 67 10.62 -7.84 4.61
N LYS A 68 9.74 -8.53 5.33
CA LYS A 68 10.08 -9.81 5.95
C LYS A 68 10.44 -10.86 4.91
N VAL A 69 9.76 -10.85 3.77
CA VAL A 69 10.08 -11.76 2.66
C VAL A 69 11.51 -11.48 2.16
N ILE A 70 11.80 -10.22 1.87
CA ILE A 70 13.07 -9.83 1.25
C ILE A 70 14.25 -10.08 2.19
N LEU A 71 14.05 -9.92 3.49
CA LEU A 71 15.12 -10.19 4.46
C LEU A 71 15.58 -11.64 4.43
N ARG A 72 14.70 -12.56 4.06
CA ARG A 72 15.01 -13.99 4.05
C ARG A 72 15.30 -14.52 2.67
N PHE A 73 14.55 -14.05 1.68
CA PHE A 73 14.64 -14.56 0.31
C PHE A 73 14.55 -13.41 -0.67
N PRO A 74 15.55 -13.26 -1.56
CA PRO A 74 15.44 -12.25 -2.63
C PRO A 74 14.20 -12.53 -3.46
N SER A 75 13.40 -11.50 -3.69
CA SER A 75 12.20 -11.61 -4.50
C SER A 75 12.03 -10.33 -5.31
N THR A 76 12.15 -10.46 -6.62
CA THR A 76 11.99 -9.32 -7.53
C THR A 76 10.57 -8.77 -7.47
N GLU A 77 9.58 -9.66 -7.37
CA GLU A 77 8.18 -9.24 -7.27
C GLU A 77 7.91 -8.45 -6.01
N ALA A 78 8.40 -8.94 -4.86
CA ALA A 78 8.22 -8.25 -3.59
C ALA A 78 8.93 -6.90 -3.62
N GLN A 79 10.12 -6.83 -4.21
CA GLN A 79 10.86 -5.57 -4.30
C GLN A 79 10.13 -4.56 -5.16
N LYS A 80 9.57 -4.99 -6.28
CA LYS A 80 8.78 -4.10 -7.15
C LYS A 80 7.58 -3.52 -6.42
N THR A 81 6.89 -4.35 -5.66
CA THR A 81 5.74 -3.89 -4.87
C THR A 81 6.18 -2.91 -3.78
N LEU A 82 7.29 -3.20 -3.11
CA LEU A 82 7.85 -2.28 -2.11
C LEU A 82 8.20 -0.93 -2.73
N ASP A 83 8.78 -0.93 -3.93
CA ASP A 83 9.13 0.32 -4.61
C ASP A 83 7.87 1.14 -4.91
N LYS A 84 6.79 0.48 -5.30
CA LYS A 84 5.51 1.17 -5.53
C LYS A 84 4.96 1.77 -4.23
N ILE A 85 5.07 1.03 -3.14
CA ILE A 85 4.61 1.52 -1.83
C ILE A 85 5.42 2.73 -1.40
N LEU A 86 6.73 2.73 -1.62
CA LEU A 86 7.58 3.87 -1.30
C LEU A 86 7.20 5.11 -2.10
N ARG A 87 6.83 4.95 -3.37
CA ARG A 87 6.36 6.07 -4.19
C ARG A 87 5.06 6.63 -3.63
N ILE A 88 4.15 5.75 -3.21
CA ILE A 88 2.87 6.17 -2.63
C ILE A 88 3.12 6.91 -1.32
N GLU A 89 4.06 6.44 -0.51
CA GLU A 89 4.41 7.10 0.74
C GLU A 89 4.87 8.54 0.49
N LYS A 90 5.72 8.75 -0.50
CA LYS A 90 6.17 10.09 -0.86
C LYS A 90 5.03 10.97 -1.33
N GLU A 91 4.10 10.39 -2.08
CA GLU A 91 2.92 11.10 -2.57
C GLU A 91 2.02 11.53 -1.42
N VAL A 92 1.81 10.64 -0.45
CA VAL A 92 0.94 10.90 0.70
C VAL A 92 1.56 11.94 1.64
N ASN A 93 2.88 11.94 1.77
CA ASN A 93 3.59 12.82 2.70
C ASN A 93 4.00 14.17 2.09
N ARG A 94 3.53 14.47 0.92
CA ARG A 94 3.83 15.73 0.25
C ARG A 94 3.35 16.96 1.00
#